data_3d10614c00027d3c2b36183487f4478b
#
_entry.id   3d10614c00027d3c2b36183487f4478b
#
_cell.length_a   1.000
_cell.length_b   1.000
_cell.length_c   1.000
_cell.angle_alpha   90.00
_cell.angle_beta   90.00
_cell.angle_gamma   90.00
#
_symmetry.space_group_name_H-M   'P 1'
#
loop_
_entity.id
_entity.type
_entity.pdbx_description
1 polymer ?
#
loop_
_entity_poly.entity_id
_entity_poly.type
_entity_poly.pdbx_seq_one_letter_code
_entity_poly.pdbx_strand_id
1 'polypeptide(L)'
;QTFTAGRRVDFSQVPLFVEGSDEAAACLLEGFARRLGRTVFRASSEQRRAVHLTGVLACNFVNALYSMAADYLASRAALPVDVLHPIIMETARKAVALAHPRDGQTGPAVRNDRAVISRHEEMLAGEPLQRDIYRLLTEYIWETSRKIS
;
A
#
# COMPACT_ATOMS: atom_id res chain seq x y z
N GLN A 1 1.92 -4.25 11.00
CA GLN A 1 2.02 -3.22 12.03
C GLN A 1 3.49 -2.96 12.38
N THR A 2 3.87 -1.69 12.51
CA THR A 2 5.24 -1.30 12.91
C THR A 2 5.34 -1.31 14.44
N PHE A 3 6.34 -2.04 14.96
CA PHE A 3 6.68 -2.06 16.38
C PHE A 3 7.97 -1.26 16.59
N THR A 4 7.89 -0.21 17.39
CA THR A 4 9.04 0.61 17.79
C THR A 4 9.11 0.73 19.30
N ALA A 5 10.34 0.81 19.86
CA ALA A 5 10.53 0.97 21.28
C ALA A 5 9.81 2.24 21.78
N GLY A 6 9.13 2.13 22.91
CA GLY A 6 8.39 3.24 23.53
C GLY A 6 7.01 3.53 22.96
N ARG A 7 6.62 2.93 21.83
CA ARG A 7 5.27 3.08 21.27
C ARG A 7 4.32 2.01 21.81
N ARG A 8 3.22 2.44 22.43
CA ARG A 8 2.13 1.52 22.80
C ARG A 8 1.38 1.08 21.54
N VAL A 9 1.17 -0.22 21.39
CA VAL A 9 0.40 -0.81 20.29
C VAL A 9 -0.96 -1.24 20.84
N ASP A 10 -2.02 -0.76 20.23
CA ASP A 10 -3.38 -1.25 20.49
C ASP A 10 -3.61 -2.53 19.67
N PHE A 11 -3.41 -3.67 20.29
CA PHE A 11 -3.60 -4.98 19.67
C PHE A 11 -5.06 -5.24 19.26
N SER A 12 -6.04 -4.50 19.78
CA SER A 12 -7.42 -4.62 19.34
C SER A 12 -7.63 -4.25 17.86
N GLN A 13 -6.72 -3.45 17.31
CA GLN A 13 -6.72 -3.00 15.92
C GLN A 13 -5.78 -3.82 15.01
N VAL A 14 -5.04 -4.78 15.59
CA VAL A 14 -4.04 -5.55 14.86
C VAL A 14 -4.58 -6.94 14.57
N PRO A 15 -4.71 -7.36 13.29
CA PRO A 15 -5.01 -8.75 12.97
C PRO A 15 -3.82 -9.64 13.34
N LEU A 16 -4.09 -10.72 14.05
CA LEU A 16 -3.11 -11.70 14.49
C LEU A 16 -3.24 -12.98 13.66
N PHE A 17 -2.11 -13.51 13.20
CA PHE A 17 -2.05 -14.74 12.40
C PHE A 17 -1.27 -15.78 13.20
N VAL A 18 -1.92 -16.92 13.48
CA VAL A 18 -1.34 -18.00 14.28
C VAL A 18 -1.19 -19.28 13.48
N GLU A 19 -0.11 -20.00 13.75
CA GLU A 19 0.17 -21.33 13.20
C GLU A 19 0.78 -22.19 14.31
N GLY A 20 0.27 -23.40 14.52
CA GLY A 20 0.81 -24.38 15.45
C GLY A 20 1.49 -25.54 14.70
N SER A 21 2.38 -26.27 15.37
CA SER A 21 2.97 -27.52 14.85
C SER A 21 1.94 -28.64 14.71
N ASP A 22 0.89 -28.56 15.51
CA ASP A 22 -0.24 -29.48 15.57
C ASP A 22 -1.51 -28.73 16.04
N GLU A 23 -2.64 -29.43 16.08
CA GLU A 23 -3.92 -28.82 16.45
C GLU A 23 -3.94 -28.32 17.91
N ALA A 24 -3.30 -29.02 18.84
CA ALA A 24 -3.25 -28.61 20.25
C ALA A 24 -2.45 -27.28 20.39
N ALA A 25 -1.31 -27.17 19.75
CA ALA A 25 -0.50 -25.95 19.70
C ALA A 25 -1.26 -24.81 19.02
N ALA A 26 -1.95 -25.09 17.90
CA ALA A 26 -2.74 -24.10 17.19
C ALA A 26 -3.89 -23.56 18.06
N CYS A 27 -4.63 -24.43 18.76
CA CYS A 27 -5.68 -24.03 19.70
C CYS A 27 -5.13 -23.16 20.84
N LEU A 28 -4.00 -23.56 21.42
CA LEU A 28 -3.36 -22.80 22.51
C LEU A 28 -2.97 -21.37 22.04
N LEU A 29 -2.30 -21.28 20.90
CA LEU A 29 -1.87 -20.01 20.32
C LEU A 29 -3.06 -19.13 19.94
N GLU A 30 -4.10 -19.70 19.35
CA GLU A 30 -5.33 -18.98 19.04
C GLU A 30 -6.01 -18.43 20.31
N GLY A 31 -6.13 -19.25 21.35
CA GLY A 31 -6.69 -18.84 22.64
C GLY A 31 -5.90 -17.70 23.27
N PHE A 32 -4.56 -17.75 23.20
CA PHE A 32 -3.71 -16.66 23.66
C PHE A 32 -3.90 -15.39 22.81
N ALA A 33 -3.87 -15.52 21.48
CA ALA A 33 -4.03 -14.38 20.56
C ALA A 33 -5.38 -13.67 20.74
N ARG A 34 -6.47 -14.41 21.00
CA ARG A 34 -7.81 -13.85 21.27
C ARG A 34 -7.88 -13.02 22.55
N ARG A 35 -6.94 -13.21 23.49
CA ARG A 35 -6.84 -12.38 24.70
C ARG A 35 -6.10 -11.06 24.44
N LEU A 36 -5.30 -10.99 23.37
CA LEU A 36 -4.54 -9.80 22.98
C LEU A 36 -5.31 -8.94 21.97
N GLY A 37 -5.93 -9.57 20.98
CA GLY A 37 -6.57 -8.86 19.89
C GLY A 37 -7.95 -9.41 19.53
N ARG A 38 -8.73 -8.60 18.78
CA ARG A 38 -10.11 -8.97 18.39
C ARG A 38 -10.15 -9.85 17.14
N THR A 39 -9.18 -9.69 16.25
CA THR A 39 -9.14 -10.35 14.94
C THR A 39 -8.00 -11.36 14.91
N VAL A 40 -8.32 -12.65 14.91
CA VAL A 40 -7.34 -13.73 14.90
C VAL A 40 -7.67 -14.70 13.77
N PHE A 41 -6.67 -15.02 12.97
CA PHE A 41 -6.76 -15.97 11.87
C PHE A 41 -5.79 -17.14 12.11
N ARG A 42 -6.25 -18.37 11.91
CA ARG A 42 -5.33 -19.49 11.67
C ARG A 42 -4.80 -19.37 10.24
N ALA A 43 -3.51 -19.42 10.05
CA ALA A 43 -2.90 -19.24 8.76
C ALA A 43 -1.62 -20.07 8.64
N SER A 44 -1.50 -20.81 7.55
CA SER A 44 -0.27 -21.55 7.23
C SER A 44 0.91 -20.59 6.97
N SER A 45 2.12 -21.15 7.00
CA SER A 45 3.33 -20.42 6.65
C SER A 45 3.27 -19.78 5.26
N GLU A 46 2.63 -20.43 4.30
CA GLU A 46 2.42 -19.88 2.96
C GLU A 46 1.47 -18.68 2.99
N GLN A 47 0.33 -18.80 3.66
CA GLN A 47 -0.63 -17.71 3.82
C GLN A 47 0.01 -16.51 4.54
N ARG A 48 0.82 -16.74 5.58
CA ARG A 48 1.52 -15.65 6.28
C ARG A 48 2.56 -14.96 5.39
N ARG A 49 3.26 -15.70 4.52
CA ARG A 49 4.15 -15.10 3.51
C ARG A 49 3.37 -14.25 2.50
N ALA A 50 2.20 -14.70 2.05
CA ALA A 50 1.34 -13.92 1.16
C ALA A 50 0.86 -12.63 1.85
N VAL A 51 0.40 -12.71 3.10
CA VAL A 51 0.00 -11.55 3.90
C VAL A 51 1.19 -10.56 4.06
N HIS A 52 2.39 -11.09 4.31
CA HIS A 52 3.57 -10.22 4.43
C HIS A 52 3.87 -9.48 3.11
N LEU A 53 3.86 -10.18 1.98
CA LEU A 53 4.06 -9.56 0.66
C LEU A 53 3.01 -8.48 0.38
N THR A 54 1.74 -8.75 0.68
CA THR A 54 0.68 -7.74 0.49
C THR A 54 0.86 -6.53 1.40
N GLY A 55 1.38 -6.73 2.61
CA GLY A 55 1.77 -5.63 3.51
C GLY A 55 2.90 -4.77 2.94
N VAL A 56 3.90 -5.37 2.29
CA VAL A 56 4.97 -4.64 1.59
C VAL A 56 4.37 -3.79 0.46
N LEU A 57 3.51 -4.38 -0.36
CA LEU A 57 2.84 -3.67 -1.47
C LEU A 57 1.97 -2.51 -0.98
N ALA A 58 1.15 -2.75 0.04
CA ALA A 58 0.16 -1.78 0.51
C ALA A 58 0.73 -0.68 1.43
N CYS A 59 1.91 -0.89 2.02
CA CYS A 59 2.47 0.03 2.99
C CYS A 59 3.88 0.48 2.62
N ASN A 60 4.84 -0.44 2.45
CA ASN A 60 6.24 -0.05 2.25
C ASN A 60 6.45 0.63 0.90
N PHE A 61 5.87 0.09 -0.18
CA PHE A 61 5.97 0.70 -1.51
C PHE A 61 5.19 2.00 -1.60
N VAL A 62 4.03 2.08 -0.97
CA VAL A 62 3.27 3.33 -0.88
C VAL A 62 4.07 4.41 -0.15
N ASN A 63 4.74 4.08 0.96
CA ASN A 63 5.61 5.02 1.67
C ASN A 63 6.81 5.46 0.82
N ALA A 64 7.41 4.56 0.03
CA ALA A 64 8.46 4.90 -0.91
C ALA A 64 7.97 5.88 -2.00
N LEU A 65 6.75 5.69 -2.51
CA LEU A 65 6.12 6.61 -3.46
C LEU A 65 5.85 7.98 -2.84
N TYR A 66 5.46 8.05 -1.56
CA TYR A 66 5.35 9.33 -0.85
C TYR A 66 6.68 10.04 -0.72
N SER A 67 7.77 9.31 -0.41
CA SER A 67 9.12 9.89 -0.37
C SER A 67 9.54 10.42 -1.73
N MET A 68 9.34 9.65 -2.79
CA MET A 68 9.62 10.07 -4.17
C MET A 68 8.85 11.34 -4.54
N ALA A 69 7.57 11.42 -4.19
CA ALA A 69 6.75 12.60 -4.45
C ALA A 69 7.21 13.81 -3.64
N ALA A 70 7.61 13.63 -2.37
CA ALA A 70 8.13 14.70 -1.51
C ALA A 70 9.44 15.27 -2.07
N ASP A 71 10.38 14.41 -2.46
CA ASP A 71 11.68 14.80 -3.02
C ASP A 71 11.50 15.56 -4.34
N TYR A 72 10.62 15.06 -5.22
CA TYR A 72 10.30 15.72 -6.48
C TYR A 72 9.66 17.08 -6.26
N LEU A 73 8.70 17.19 -5.35
CA LEU A 73 8.02 18.44 -5.04
C LEU A 73 8.98 19.50 -4.47
N ALA A 74 9.84 19.09 -3.55
CA ALA A 74 10.86 19.96 -2.97
C ALA A 74 11.86 20.47 -4.03
N SER A 75 12.35 19.55 -4.89
CA SER A 75 13.39 19.88 -5.88
C SER A 75 12.87 20.67 -7.09
N ARG A 76 11.62 20.45 -7.51
CA ARG A 76 11.06 21.03 -8.75
C ARG A 76 10.06 22.15 -8.53
N ALA A 77 9.39 22.19 -7.39
CA ALA A 77 8.37 23.19 -7.09
C ALA A 77 8.69 24.04 -5.86
N ALA A 78 9.72 23.71 -5.10
CA ALA A 78 10.06 24.36 -3.83
C ALA A 78 8.87 24.42 -2.84
N LEU A 79 8.03 23.36 -2.84
CA LEU A 79 6.86 23.22 -1.97
C LEU A 79 7.06 22.11 -0.95
N PRO A 80 6.51 22.25 0.26
CA PRO A 80 6.56 21.21 1.28
C PRO A 80 5.60 20.07 0.96
N VAL A 81 5.91 18.86 1.45
CA VAL A 81 5.09 17.67 1.24
C VAL A 81 3.67 17.79 1.82
N ASP A 82 3.47 18.67 2.78
CA ASP A 82 2.18 18.90 3.46
C ASP A 82 1.05 19.25 2.49
N VAL A 83 1.36 19.85 1.34
CA VAL A 83 0.36 20.16 0.30
C VAL A 83 -0.30 18.87 -0.25
N LEU A 84 0.34 17.71 -0.11
CA LEU A 84 -0.18 16.42 -0.53
C LEU A 84 -0.98 15.69 0.56
N HIS A 85 -0.86 16.08 1.84
CA HIS A 85 -1.50 15.37 2.94
C HIS A 85 -3.03 15.17 2.76
N PRO A 86 -3.81 16.18 2.31
CA PRO A 86 -5.24 15.99 2.12
C PRO A 86 -5.60 14.89 1.12
N ILE A 87 -4.91 14.87 -0.04
CA ILE A 87 -5.18 13.89 -1.09
C ILE A 87 -4.64 12.50 -0.73
N ILE A 88 -3.54 12.40 0.00
CA ILE A 88 -3.02 11.15 0.55
C ILE A 88 -4.08 10.51 1.48
N MET A 89 -4.62 11.29 2.40
CA MET A 89 -5.63 10.81 3.33
C MET A 89 -6.94 10.45 2.64
N GLU A 90 -7.36 11.20 1.63
CA GLU A 90 -8.53 10.87 0.83
C GLU A 90 -8.35 9.55 0.07
N THR A 91 -7.19 9.35 -0.55
CA THR A 91 -6.87 8.12 -1.27
C THR A 91 -6.89 6.91 -0.35
N ALA A 92 -6.29 7.02 0.83
CA ALA A 92 -6.30 5.95 1.83
C ALA A 92 -7.73 5.62 2.32
N ARG A 93 -8.55 6.64 2.58
CA ARG A 93 -9.96 6.44 2.98
C ARG A 93 -10.76 5.73 1.88
N LYS A 94 -10.60 6.15 0.62
CA LYS A 94 -11.26 5.48 -0.51
C LYS A 94 -10.82 4.03 -0.63
N ALA A 95 -9.53 3.75 -0.52
CA ALA A 95 -9.00 2.39 -0.63
C ALA A 95 -9.57 1.42 0.41
N VAL A 96 -9.89 1.89 1.63
CA VAL A 96 -10.47 1.04 2.69
C VAL A 96 -12.00 1.04 2.70
N ALA A 97 -12.65 1.99 2.05
CA ALA A 97 -14.12 2.10 2.02
C ALA A 97 -14.75 1.34 0.85
N LEU A 98 -14.02 1.14 -0.23
CA LEU A 98 -14.52 0.47 -1.43
C LEU A 98 -14.37 -1.06 -1.32
N ALA A 99 -15.22 -1.81 -2.01
CA ALA A 99 -15.14 -3.26 -2.08
C ALA A 99 -13.79 -3.72 -2.67
N HIS A 100 -13.27 -2.99 -3.64
CA HIS A 100 -11.92 -3.15 -4.16
C HIS A 100 -11.27 -1.78 -4.41
N PRO A 101 -10.00 -1.54 -3.99
CA PRO A 101 -9.32 -0.26 -4.20
C PRO A 101 -9.29 0.21 -5.66
N ARG A 102 -9.29 -0.73 -6.59
CA ARG A 102 -9.36 -0.47 -8.04
C ARG A 102 -10.57 0.36 -8.45
N ASP A 103 -11.71 0.18 -7.77
CA ASP A 103 -12.96 0.89 -8.09
C ASP A 103 -12.86 2.40 -7.83
N GLY A 104 -11.88 2.80 -7.02
CA GLY A 104 -11.55 4.21 -6.75
C GLY A 104 -10.39 4.76 -7.59
N GLN A 105 -9.84 3.97 -8.52
CA GLN A 105 -8.68 4.38 -9.30
C GLN A 105 -9.05 5.51 -10.28
N THR A 106 -8.21 6.53 -10.33
CA THR A 106 -8.37 7.71 -11.20
C THR A 106 -7.03 8.08 -11.85
N GLY A 107 -7.04 9.12 -12.66
CA GLY A 107 -5.82 9.70 -13.23
C GLY A 107 -5.62 9.41 -14.72
N PRO A 108 -4.51 9.89 -15.31
CA PRO A 108 -4.25 9.78 -16.74
C PRO A 108 -4.07 8.33 -17.21
N ALA A 109 -3.53 7.46 -16.36
CA ALA A 109 -3.33 6.05 -16.69
C ALA A 109 -4.66 5.32 -16.95
N VAL A 110 -5.70 5.53 -16.13
CA VAL A 110 -7.04 4.93 -16.32
C VAL A 110 -7.66 5.32 -17.65
N ARG A 111 -7.46 6.59 -18.07
CA ARG A 111 -8.00 7.13 -19.30
C ARG A 111 -7.10 6.94 -20.52
N ASN A 112 -5.92 6.33 -20.32
CA ASN A 112 -4.88 6.22 -21.35
C ASN A 112 -4.51 7.58 -21.98
N ASP A 113 -4.44 8.62 -21.19
CA ASP A 113 -4.10 9.98 -21.63
C ASP A 113 -2.62 10.08 -21.99
N ARG A 114 -2.31 9.71 -23.25
CA ARG A 114 -0.93 9.63 -23.74
C ARG A 114 -0.22 10.96 -23.70
N ALA A 115 -0.92 12.06 -23.91
CA ALA A 115 -0.31 13.40 -23.88
C ALA A 115 0.19 13.77 -22.48
N VAL A 116 -0.63 13.52 -21.46
CA VAL A 116 -0.25 13.76 -20.07
C VAL A 116 0.85 12.79 -19.63
N ILE A 117 0.72 11.49 -19.98
CA ILE A 117 1.72 10.46 -19.63
C ILE A 117 3.09 10.83 -20.21
N SER A 118 3.18 11.17 -21.51
CA SER A 118 4.44 11.57 -22.16
C SER A 118 5.07 12.79 -21.48
N ARG A 119 4.27 13.80 -21.15
CA ARG A 119 4.76 14.99 -20.44
C ARG A 119 5.33 14.64 -19.06
N HIS A 120 4.69 13.74 -18.31
CA HIS A 120 5.21 13.30 -17.01
C HIS A 120 6.53 12.53 -17.19
N GLU A 121 6.66 11.69 -18.21
CA GLU A 121 7.91 11.00 -18.51
C GLU A 121 9.05 11.97 -18.87
N GLU A 122 8.74 13.03 -19.63
CA GLU A 122 9.69 14.10 -19.94
C GLU A 122 10.12 14.86 -18.67
N MET A 123 9.19 15.18 -17.78
CA MET A 123 9.49 15.79 -16.49
C MET A 123 10.40 14.92 -15.61
N LEU A 124 10.35 13.60 -15.78
CA LEU A 124 11.20 12.63 -15.08
C LEU A 124 12.45 12.21 -15.86
N ALA A 125 12.81 12.91 -16.95
CA ALA A 125 13.93 12.52 -17.80
C ALA A 125 15.29 12.48 -17.06
N GLY A 126 15.47 13.34 -16.05
CA GLY A 126 16.66 13.37 -15.19
C GLY A 126 16.66 12.35 -14.05
N GLU A 127 15.58 11.60 -13.88
CA GLU A 127 15.35 10.68 -12.75
C GLU A 127 14.96 9.29 -13.30
N PRO A 128 15.92 8.54 -13.86
CA PRO A 128 15.59 7.32 -14.62
C PRO A 128 14.83 6.27 -13.81
N LEU A 129 15.18 6.05 -12.53
CA LEU A 129 14.50 5.08 -11.68
C LEU A 129 13.05 5.50 -11.40
N GLN A 130 12.81 6.78 -11.10
CA GLN A 130 11.46 7.30 -10.87
C GLN A 130 10.60 7.20 -12.13
N ARG A 131 11.20 7.46 -13.29
CA ARG A 131 10.53 7.32 -14.59
C ARG A 131 10.14 5.87 -14.88
N ASP A 132 11.00 4.92 -14.58
CA ASP A 132 10.70 3.50 -14.77
C ASP A 132 9.59 3.03 -13.82
N ILE A 133 9.62 3.45 -12.55
CA ILE A 133 8.52 3.20 -11.60
C ILE A 133 7.20 3.81 -12.13
N TYR A 134 7.24 5.04 -12.62
CA TYR A 134 6.06 5.72 -13.19
C TYR A 134 5.46 4.93 -14.37
N ARG A 135 6.32 4.45 -15.29
CA ARG A 135 5.90 3.64 -16.45
C ARG A 135 5.24 2.33 -16.03
N LEU A 136 5.90 1.58 -15.16
CA LEU A 136 5.39 0.29 -14.68
C LEU A 136 4.04 0.45 -13.97
N LEU A 137 3.89 1.45 -13.10
CA LEU A 137 2.63 1.71 -12.43
C LEU A 137 1.55 2.21 -13.41
N THR A 138 1.90 3.03 -14.39
CA THR A 138 0.98 3.49 -15.44
C THR A 138 0.45 2.30 -16.25
N GLU A 139 1.33 1.40 -16.67
CA GLU A 139 0.98 0.17 -17.38
C GLU A 139 0.08 -0.74 -16.51
N TYR A 140 0.48 -0.99 -15.27
CA TYR A 140 -0.32 -1.80 -14.35
C TYR A 140 -1.73 -1.24 -14.14
N ILE A 141 -1.87 0.08 -13.93
CA ILE A 141 -3.16 0.74 -13.77
C ILE A 141 -4.00 0.58 -15.04
N TRP A 142 -3.43 0.83 -16.21
CA TRP A 142 -4.12 0.68 -17.49
C TRP A 142 -4.64 -0.75 -17.72
N GLU A 143 -3.76 -1.73 -17.57
CA GLU A 143 -4.09 -3.15 -17.75
C GLU A 143 -5.16 -3.65 -16.77
N THR A 144 -5.12 -3.19 -15.53
CA THR A 144 -6.09 -3.59 -14.51
C THR A 144 -7.42 -2.86 -14.62
N SER A 145 -7.43 -1.63 -15.12
CA SER A 145 -8.66 -0.86 -15.33
C SER A 145 -9.51 -1.41 -16.49
N ARG A 146 -8.90 -1.99 -17.51
CA ARG A 146 -9.60 -2.60 -18.69
C ARG A 146 -10.35 -3.89 -18.36
N LYS A 147 -9.99 -4.58 -17.29
CA LYS A 147 -10.60 -5.87 -16.90
C LYS A 147 -11.96 -5.72 -16.20
N ILE A 148 -12.44 -4.50 -16.01
CA ILE A 148 -13.68 -4.17 -15.32
C ILE A 148 -14.80 -3.77 -16.33
N SER A 149 -14.47 -3.62 -17.60
CA SER A 149 -15.40 -3.20 -18.67
C SER A 149 -16.07 -4.39 -19.34
#